data_480fd1de33057a84c17fa455906fcd20
#
_entry.id   480fd1de33057a84c17fa455906fcd20
#
_cell.length_a   1.000
_cell.length_b   1.000
_cell.length_c   1.000
_cell.angle_alpha   90.00
_cell.angle_beta   90.00
_cell.angle_gamma   90.00
#
_symmetry.space_group_name_H-M   'P 1'
#
loop_
_entity.id
_entity.type
_entity.pdbx_description
1 polymer ?
#
loop_
_entity_poly.entity_id
_entity_poly.type
_entity_poly.pdbx_seq_one_letter_code
_entity_poly.pdbx_strand_id
1 'polypeptide(L)'
;DGVTDLYGVMWKPFDFDSTKHYPIISSVYPGPFYEYVPTQFDFIHGRNTQLAQLGFIVIAVGHRGGSPMRGKYYHTYGFGNLRDYPLADDKYAIEQLADCYPYIDATRVGIFGHSGGGFMATAAICTYPDFYKAAVSAAGNHDNYIYNKWFTETHNGATEEKKVVKDSVNGDR
;
A
#
# COMPACT_ATOMS: atom_id res chain seq x y z
N ASP A 1 -11.19 6.46 8.93
CA ASP A 1 -12.35 7.33 9.13
C ASP A 1 -13.47 6.64 9.94
N GLY A 2 -13.36 5.33 10.17
CA GLY A 2 -14.32 4.57 10.97
C GLY A 2 -15.69 4.29 10.32
N VAL A 3 -15.84 4.63 9.05
CA VAL A 3 -17.10 4.47 8.30
C VAL A 3 -16.95 3.83 6.92
N THR A 4 -15.74 3.81 6.37
CA THR A 4 -15.50 3.23 5.03
C THR A 4 -15.06 1.78 5.14
N ASP A 5 -15.88 0.86 4.65
CA ASP A 5 -15.50 -0.55 4.58
C ASP A 5 -14.38 -0.74 3.55
N LEU A 6 -13.32 -1.43 3.95
CA LEU A 6 -12.27 -1.91 3.07
C LEU A 6 -12.40 -3.43 2.91
N TYR A 7 -12.26 -3.90 1.69
CA TYR A 7 -12.31 -5.32 1.37
C TYR A 7 -10.93 -5.81 0.98
N GLY A 8 -10.64 -7.08 1.28
CA GLY A 8 -9.35 -7.65 0.98
C GLY A 8 -9.39 -9.16 0.85
N VAL A 9 -8.27 -9.73 0.43
CA VAL A 9 -8.03 -11.16 0.35
C VAL A 9 -6.80 -11.49 1.18
N MET A 10 -6.87 -12.63 1.88
CA MET A 10 -5.77 -13.16 2.68
C MET A 10 -5.37 -14.54 2.16
N TRP A 11 -4.08 -14.73 1.93
CA TRP A 11 -3.49 -16.04 1.62
C TRP A 11 -2.75 -16.57 2.85
N LYS A 12 -2.96 -17.84 3.12
CA LYS A 12 -2.33 -18.58 4.23
C LYS A 12 -1.51 -19.74 3.68
N PRO A 13 -0.49 -20.23 4.39
CA PRO A 13 0.19 -21.48 4.05
C PRO A 13 -0.79 -22.65 3.90
N PHE A 14 -0.49 -23.63 3.07
CA PHE A 14 -1.33 -24.84 2.95
C PHE A 14 -1.35 -25.67 4.24
N ASP A 15 -0.26 -25.66 4.99
CA ASP A 15 -0.11 -26.26 6.30
C ASP A 15 -0.41 -25.29 7.46
N PHE A 16 -1.30 -24.34 7.22
CA PHE A 16 -1.66 -23.32 8.20
C PHE A 16 -2.10 -23.91 9.53
N ASP A 17 -1.50 -23.41 10.59
CA ASP A 17 -1.77 -23.79 11.98
C ASP A 17 -2.09 -22.53 12.81
N SER A 18 -3.33 -22.40 13.25
CA SER A 18 -3.80 -21.23 14.00
C SER A 18 -3.14 -21.05 15.37
N THR A 19 -2.37 -22.03 15.84
CA THR A 19 -1.63 -21.94 17.11
C THR A 19 -0.25 -21.31 16.95
N LYS A 20 0.21 -21.13 15.70
CA LYS A 20 1.48 -20.48 15.36
C LYS A 20 1.29 -18.99 15.13
N HIS A 21 2.39 -18.25 15.15
CA HIS A 21 2.42 -16.83 14.83
C HIS A 21 3.20 -16.59 13.51
N TYR A 22 2.55 -15.94 12.55
CA TYR A 22 3.08 -15.70 11.21
C TYR A 22 3.36 -14.22 10.98
N PRO A 23 4.52 -13.88 10.39
CA PRO A 23 4.73 -12.54 9.88
C PRO A 23 3.72 -12.24 8.76
N ILE A 24 3.33 -10.98 8.63
CA ILE A 24 2.37 -10.54 7.62
C ILE A 24 3.05 -9.70 6.54
N ILE A 25 2.66 -9.92 5.29
CA ILE A 25 3.11 -9.15 4.13
C ILE A 25 1.91 -8.54 3.43
N SER A 26 1.94 -7.22 3.25
CA SER A 26 0.97 -6.53 2.39
C SER A 26 1.48 -6.48 0.94
N SER A 27 0.66 -7.00 0.03
CA SER A 27 0.86 -6.94 -1.42
C SER A 27 0.06 -5.76 -1.97
N VAL A 28 0.76 -4.70 -2.42
CA VAL A 28 0.10 -3.43 -2.71
C VAL A 28 0.28 -2.99 -4.16
N TYR A 29 -0.77 -2.42 -4.71
CA TYR A 29 -0.74 -1.65 -5.94
C TYR A 29 -1.80 -0.55 -5.88
N PRO A 30 -1.54 0.57 -5.21
CA PRO A 30 -2.44 1.69 -5.21
C PRO A 30 -2.48 2.30 -6.62
N GLY A 31 -3.66 2.64 -7.05
CA GLY A 31 -3.82 3.26 -8.35
C GLY A 31 -5.16 3.99 -8.41
N PRO A 32 -5.22 5.13 -9.13
CA PRO A 32 -6.44 5.91 -9.22
C PRO A 32 -7.48 5.29 -10.16
N PHE A 33 -7.19 4.13 -10.77
CA PHE A 33 -8.04 3.53 -11.80
C PHE A 33 -8.77 2.27 -11.33
N TYR A 34 -8.22 1.55 -10.37
CA TYR A 34 -8.81 0.31 -9.90
C TYR A 34 -8.30 -0.05 -8.50
N GLU A 35 -8.99 -0.93 -7.85
CA GLU A 35 -8.63 -1.49 -6.55
C GLU A 35 -7.90 -2.83 -6.75
N TYR A 36 -6.68 -2.93 -6.23
CA TYR A 36 -5.86 -4.14 -6.37
C TYR A 36 -6.30 -5.21 -5.38
N VAL A 37 -7.50 -5.71 -5.57
CA VAL A 37 -8.05 -6.82 -4.80
C VAL A 37 -8.64 -7.82 -5.77
N PRO A 38 -8.24 -9.10 -5.73
CA PRO A 38 -8.87 -10.12 -6.55
C PRO A 38 -10.37 -10.20 -6.29
N THR A 39 -11.17 -10.11 -7.34
CA THR A 39 -12.63 -10.18 -7.27
C THR A 39 -13.17 -11.56 -7.61
N GLN A 40 -12.31 -12.47 -8.04
CA GLN A 40 -12.64 -13.87 -8.36
C GLN A 40 -11.83 -14.77 -7.44
N PHE A 41 -12.43 -15.91 -7.09
CA PHE A 41 -11.72 -16.96 -6.37
C PHE A 41 -10.67 -17.57 -7.31
N ASP A 42 -9.42 -17.41 -6.97
CA ASP A 42 -8.29 -18.01 -7.67
C ASP A 42 -7.47 -18.83 -6.69
N PHE A 43 -7.29 -20.10 -6.99
CA PHE A 43 -6.54 -21.03 -6.15
C PHE A 43 -5.05 -20.70 -6.12
N ILE A 44 -4.51 -20.16 -7.21
CA ILE A 44 -3.11 -19.81 -7.36
C ILE A 44 -3.02 -18.35 -7.81
N HIS A 45 -2.82 -17.46 -6.85
CA HIS A 45 -2.62 -16.03 -7.13
C HIS A 45 -1.13 -15.70 -7.16
N GLY A 46 -0.40 -16.30 -8.12
CA GLY A 46 0.97 -15.97 -8.44
C GLY A 46 1.88 -15.82 -7.21
N ARG A 47 2.50 -14.66 -7.09
CA ARG A 47 3.47 -14.35 -6.03
C ARG A 47 2.88 -14.40 -4.62
N ASN A 48 1.62 -14.02 -4.43
CA ASN A 48 1.00 -14.01 -3.10
C ASN A 48 0.89 -15.43 -2.54
N THR A 49 0.45 -16.39 -3.36
CA THR A 49 0.42 -17.79 -2.96
C THR A 49 1.82 -18.33 -2.67
N GLN A 50 2.82 -17.99 -3.49
CA GLN A 50 4.20 -18.43 -3.28
C GLN A 50 4.75 -17.92 -1.94
N LEU A 51 4.56 -16.63 -1.62
CA LEU A 51 4.98 -16.06 -0.33
C LEU A 51 4.25 -16.72 0.84
N ALA A 52 2.96 -17.00 0.71
CA ALA A 52 2.23 -17.71 1.73
C ALA A 52 2.83 -19.10 2.02
N GLN A 53 3.29 -19.83 0.98
CA GLN A 53 3.94 -21.12 1.15
C GLN A 53 5.31 -21.05 1.82
N LEU A 54 5.92 -19.88 1.88
CA LEU A 54 7.16 -19.64 2.64
C LEU A 54 6.90 -19.33 4.14
N GLY A 55 5.65 -19.39 4.58
CA GLY A 55 5.28 -19.22 5.99
C GLY A 55 4.86 -17.79 6.34
N PHE A 56 4.37 -17.02 5.37
CA PHE A 56 3.79 -15.69 5.61
C PHE A 56 2.27 -15.71 5.54
N ILE A 57 1.62 -14.86 6.31
CA ILE A 57 0.29 -14.39 5.96
C ILE A 57 0.46 -13.30 4.92
N VAL A 58 -0.17 -13.42 3.77
CA VAL A 58 -0.11 -12.40 2.72
C VAL A 58 -1.50 -11.79 2.54
N ILE A 59 -1.56 -10.48 2.45
CA ILE A 59 -2.82 -9.77 2.22
C ILE A 59 -2.74 -8.86 0.99
N ALA A 60 -3.87 -8.64 0.35
CA ALA A 60 -4.11 -7.53 -0.54
C ALA A 60 -5.42 -6.88 -0.10
N VAL A 61 -5.36 -5.63 0.30
CA VAL A 61 -6.50 -4.86 0.81
C VAL A 61 -6.73 -3.66 -0.09
N GLY A 62 -8.00 -3.40 -0.40
CA GLY A 62 -8.42 -2.18 -1.06
C GLY A 62 -8.23 -0.97 -0.14
N HIS A 63 -8.10 0.19 -0.73
CA HIS A 63 -7.95 1.44 0.00
C HIS A 63 -8.74 2.55 -0.68
N ARG A 64 -9.12 3.57 0.08
CA ARG A 64 -9.76 4.76 -0.48
C ARG A 64 -8.85 5.35 -1.56
N GLY A 65 -9.44 5.88 -2.63
CA GLY A 65 -8.71 6.31 -3.83
C GLY A 65 -8.58 5.25 -4.93
N GLY A 66 -8.99 4.01 -4.66
CA GLY A 66 -8.95 2.90 -5.60
C GLY A 66 -10.12 2.91 -6.60
N SER A 67 -11.03 1.96 -6.48
CA SER A 67 -12.06 1.69 -7.48
C SER A 67 -13.05 2.83 -7.75
N PRO A 68 -13.24 3.24 -9.02
CA PRO A 68 -14.31 4.17 -9.40
C PRO A 68 -15.72 3.58 -9.18
N MET A 69 -15.84 2.24 -9.12
CA MET A 69 -17.12 1.55 -8.91
C MET A 69 -17.66 1.74 -7.48
N ARG A 70 -16.83 2.22 -6.56
CA ARG A 70 -17.23 2.50 -5.17
C ARG A 70 -17.71 3.94 -4.94
N GLY A 71 -17.94 4.67 -6.02
CA GLY A 71 -18.47 6.03 -6.00
C GLY A 71 -17.39 7.10 -5.97
N LYS A 72 -17.82 8.34 -6.29
CA LYS A 72 -16.91 9.47 -6.50
C LYS A 72 -16.06 9.78 -5.26
N TYR A 73 -16.66 9.84 -4.07
CA TYR A 73 -15.94 10.19 -2.85
C TYR A 73 -14.80 9.21 -2.55
N TYR A 74 -15.08 7.91 -2.65
CA TYR A 74 -14.07 6.87 -2.46
C TYR A 74 -12.96 6.97 -3.52
N HIS A 75 -13.34 7.05 -4.78
CA HIS A 75 -12.40 7.07 -5.91
C HIS A 75 -11.48 8.29 -5.93
N THR A 76 -11.99 9.48 -5.62
CA THR A 76 -11.19 10.72 -5.67
C THR A 76 -10.42 11.02 -4.39
N TYR A 77 -10.47 10.16 -3.41
CA TYR A 77 -9.83 10.38 -2.10
C TYR A 77 -8.32 10.65 -2.19
N GLY A 78 -7.64 10.01 -3.14
CA GLY A 78 -6.21 10.17 -3.35
C GLY A 78 -5.79 11.32 -4.27
N PHE A 79 -6.73 12.07 -4.86
CA PHE A 79 -6.39 13.14 -5.79
C PHE A 79 -5.64 14.26 -5.07
N GLY A 80 -4.52 14.69 -5.69
CA GLY A 80 -3.60 15.65 -5.08
C GLY A 80 -2.60 15.06 -4.07
N ASN A 81 -2.74 13.79 -3.67
CA ASN A 81 -1.82 13.12 -2.76
C ASN A 81 -1.69 11.62 -3.10
N LEU A 82 -1.15 11.31 -4.27
CA LEU A 82 -1.04 9.92 -4.74
C LEU A 82 -0.01 9.07 -4.02
N ARG A 83 0.82 9.66 -3.14
CA ARG A 83 1.81 8.92 -2.39
C ARG A 83 1.26 8.38 -1.07
N ASP A 84 0.61 9.22 -0.29
CA ASP A 84 0.36 8.95 1.12
C ASP A 84 -1.06 8.44 1.40
N TYR A 85 -2.00 8.66 0.48
CA TYR A 85 -3.40 8.37 0.68
C TYR A 85 -3.73 6.92 1.08
N PRO A 86 -3.01 5.87 0.57
CA PRO A 86 -3.32 4.48 0.91
C PRO A 86 -2.60 3.99 2.17
N LEU A 87 -1.59 4.71 2.67
CA LEU A 87 -0.72 4.22 3.73
C LEU A 87 -1.46 3.97 5.04
N ALA A 88 -2.31 4.91 5.44
CA ALA A 88 -3.08 4.79 6.68
C ALA A 88 -4.12 3.66 6.58
N ASP A 89 -4.72 3.47 5.42
CA ASP A 89 -5.70 2.42 5.20
C ASP A 89 -5.05 1.03 5.28
N ASP A 90 -3.88 0.84 4.65
CA ASP A 90 -3.13 -0.43 4.71
C ASP A 90 -2.67 -0.75 6.14
N LYS A 91 -2.05 0.22 6.82
CA LYS A 91 -1.61 0.05 8.20
C LYS A 91 -2.77 -0.32 9.13
N TYR A 92 -3.87 0.41 9.04
CA TYR A 92 -5.06 0.17 9.87
C TYR A 92 -5.69 -1.20 9.60
N ALA A 93 -5.73 -1.63 8.34
CA ALA A 93 -6.21 -2.96 7.98
C ALA A 93 -5.35 -4.07 8.60
N ILE A 94 -4.01 -3.92 8.59
CA ILE A 94 -3.10 -4.88 9.23
C ILE A 94 -3.33 -4.92 10.74
N GLU A 95 -3.46 -3.76 11.40
CA GLU A 95 -3.73 -3.66 12.84
C GLU A 95 -5.04 -4.35 13.21
N GLN A 96 -6.13 -4.08 12.48
CA GLN A 96 -7.42 -4.74 12.69
C GLN A 96 -7.35 -6.26 12.49
N LEU A 97 -6.62 -6.72 11.46
CA LEU A 97 -6.45 -8.15 11.23
C LEU A 97 -5.67 -8.82 12.34
N ALA A 98 -4.65 -8.17 12.88
CA ALA A 98 -3.87 -8.69 14.01
C ALA A 98 -4.71 -8.74 15.31
N ASP A 99 -5.56 -7.76 15.55
CA ASP A 99 -6.50 -7.76 16.67
C ASP A 99 -7.54 -8.88 16.56
N CYS A 100 -8.01 -9.17 15.34
CA CYS A 100 -8.99 -10.23 15.09
C CYS A 100 -8.40 -11.62 15.04
N TYR A 101 -7.14 -11.76 14.63
CA TYR A 101 -6.50 -13.04 14.35
C TYR A 101 -5.16 -13.17 15.10
N PRO A 102 -5.14 -13.84 16.27
CA PRO A 102 -3.94 -13.97 17.10
C PRO A 102 -2.74 -14.63 16.42
N TYR A 103 -2.94 -15.34 15.32
CA TYR A 103 -1.86 -15.94 14.55
C TYR A 103 -1.10 -14.92 13.66
N ILE A 104 -1.54 -13.68 13.56
CA ILE A 104 -0.83 -12.62 12.85
C ILE A 104 0.11 -11.90 13.82
N ASP A 105 1.39 -11.89 13.48
CA ASP A 105 2.41 -11.16 14.24
C ASP A 105 2.63 -9.76 13.66
N ALA A 106 1.95 -8.77 14.23
CA ALA A 106 2.07 -7.36 13.83
C ALA A 106 3.43 -6.72 14.17
N THR A 107 4.33 -7.43 14.83
CA THR A 107 5.72 -6.97 15.04
C THR A 107 6.62 -7.29 13.85
N ARG A 108 6.16 -8.14 12.94
CA ARG A 108 6.90 -8.60 11.75
C ARG A 108 6.09 -8.31 10.48
N VAL A 109 5.96 -7.03 10.14
CA VAL A 109 5.19 -6.55 8.98
C VAL A 109 6.12 -6.27 7.81
N GLY A 110 5.82 -6.84 6.65
CA GLY A 110 6.46 -6.53 5.39
C GLY A 110 5.48 -5.92 4.38
N ILE A 111 6.01 -5.25 3.37
CA ILE A 111 5.23 -4.68 2.26
C ILE A 111 5.98 -4.89 0.95
N PHE A 112 5.27 -5.21 -0.11
CA PHE A 112 5.88 -5.23 -1.44
C PHE A 112 4.92 -4.76 -2.52
N GLY A 113 5.49 -4.16 -3.56
CA GLY A 113 4.72 -3.75 -4.72
C GLY A 113 5.59 -3.38 -5.91
N HIS A 114 4.95 -3.32 -7.07
CA HIS A 114 5.56 -2.91 -8.34
C HIS A 114 4.91 -1.63 -8.84
N SER A 115 5.64 -0.76 -9.54
CA SER A 115 5.14 0.51 -10.09
C SER A 115 4.53 1.40 -8.99
N GLY A 116 3.25 1.73 -9.05
CA GLY A 116 2.54 2.43 -7.96
C GLY A 116 2.66 1.71 -6.61
N GLY A 117 2.70 0.38 -6.60
CA GLY A 117 2.96 -0.42 -5.41
C GLY A 117 4.38 -0.28 -4.88
N GLY A 118 5.38 -0.15 -5.77
CA GLY A 118 6.75 0.15 -5.39
C GLY A 118 6.87 1.54 -4.76
N PHE A 119 6.18 2.52 -5.32
CA PHE A 119 6.08 3.86 -4.76
C PHE A 119 5.49 3.84 -3.35
N MET A 120 4.37 3.15 -3.15
CA MET A 120 3.75 2.98 -1.84
C MET A 120 4.64 2.23 -0.86
N ALA A 121 5.31 1.14 -1.28
CA ALA A 121 6.16 0.35 -0.39
C ALA A 121 7.33 1.17 0.17
N THR A 122 7.94 2.03 -0.66
CA THR A 122 8.98 2.97 -0.19
C THR A 122 8.39 4.01 0.75
N ALA A 123 7.25 4.61 0.41
CA ALA A 123 6.60 5.59 1.27
C ALA A 123 6.20 5.00 2.64
N ALA A 124 5.73 3.74 2.65
CA ALA A 124 5.33 3.04 3.86
C ALA A 124 6.49 2.88 4.86
N ILE A 125 7.64 2.38 4.39
CA ILE A 125 8.80 2.18 5.28
C ILE A 125 9.43 3.50 5.73
N CYS A 126 9.33 4.56 4.92
CA CYS A 126 9.80 5.89 5.30
C CYS A 126 8.86 6.60 6.28
N THR A 127 7.54 6.40 6.14
CA THR A 127 6.53 7.07 6.97
C THR A 127 6.30 6.34 8.30
N TYR A 128 6.33 5.00 8.28
CA TYR A 128 6.10 4.14 9.45
C TYR A 128 7.24 3.15 9.67
N PRO A 129 8.48 3.60 9.93
CA PRO A 129 9.67 2.74 10.04
C PRO A 129 9.58 1.75 11.22
N ASP A 130 8.83 2.11 12.26
CA ASP A 130 8.61 1.26 13.41
C ASP A 130 7.52 0.19 13.18
N PHE A 131 6.75 0.32 12.13
CA PHE A 131 5.69 -0.61 11.78
C PHE A 131 6.13 -1.58 10.66
N TYR A 132 6.52 -1.06 9.50
CA TYR A 132 7.02 -1.88 8.38
C TYR A 132 8.50 -2.20 8.57
N LYS A 133 8.81 -3.50 8.75
CA LYS A 133 10.18 -3.98 9.01
C LYS A 133 10.96 -4.30 7.74
N ALA A 134 10.27 -4.56 6.65
CA ALA A 134 10.86 -4.84 5.34
C ALA A 134 9.98 -4.31 4.22
N ALA A 135 10.59 -3.78 3.17
CA ALA A 135 9.91 -3.33 1.98
C ALA A 135 10.62 -3.82 0.72
N VAL A 136 9.84 -4.30 -0.26
CA VAL A 136 10.34 -4.57 -1.60
C VAL A 136 9.65 -3.60 -2.57
N SER A 137 10.41 -2.64 -3.06
CA SER A 137 9.96 -1.61 -3.99
C SER A 137 10.50 -1.90 -5.37
N ALA A 138 9.63 -2.28 -6.30
CA ALA A 138 10.00 -2.55 -7.69
C ALA A 138 9.45 -1.47 -8.63
N ALA A 139 10.34 -0.82 -9.38
CA ALA A 139 10.00 0.16 -10.42
C ALA A 139 9.01 1.27 -9.98
N GLY A 140 9.15 1.76 -8.75
CA GLY A 140 8.29 2.82 -8.22
C GLY A 140 8.58 4.19 -8.86
N ASN A 141 7.54 4.96 -9.11
CA ASN A 141 7.63 6.32 -9.64
C ASN A 141 7.90 7.34 -8.51
N HIS A 142 9.09 7.25 -7.90
CA HIS A 142 9.45 8.01 -6.69
C HIS A 142 9.59 9.50 -6.90
N ASP A 143 9.76 9.95 -8.15
CA ASP A 143 9.82 11.36 -8.52
C ASP A 143 8.76 11.65 -9.60
N ASN A 144 7.64 12.21 -9.18
CA ASN A 144 6.56 12.58 -10.09
C ASN A 144 6.88 13.82 -10.94
N TYR A 145 7.95 14.55 -10.64
CA TYR A 145 8.38 15.70 -11.45
C TYR A 145 8.95 15.26 -12.81
N ILE A 146 9.66 14.14 -12.83
CA ILE A 146 10.25 13.56 -14.04
C ILE A 146 9.37 12.45 -14.65
N TYR A 147 8.30 12.07 -13.97
CA TYR A 147 7.38 11.05 -14.44
C TYR A 147 6.47 11.60 -15.56
N ASN A 148 5.57 10.79 -16.07
CA ASN A 148 4.66 11.14 -17.16
C ASN A 148 3.77 12.35 -16.78
N LYS A 149 3.92 13.47 -17.48
CA LYS A 149 3.17 14.72 -17.22
C LYS A 149 1.66 14.51 -17.25
N TRP A 150 1.16 13.76 -18.22
CA TRP A 150 -0.27 13.50 -18.32
C TRP A 150 -0.81 12.85 -17.05
N PHE A 151 -0.12 11.85 -16.53
CA PHE A 151 -0.50 11.18 -15.30
C PHE A 151 -0.42 12.13 -14.09
N THR A 152 0.68 12.85 -13.98
CA THR A 152 0.93 13.75 -12.86
C THR A 152 -0.06 14.90 -12.83
N GLU A 153 -0.28 15.59 -13.96
CA GLU A 153 -1.21 16.71 -14.05
C GLU A 153 -2.66 16.27 -13.81
N THR A 154 -3.05 15.09 -14.30
CA THR A 154 -4.40 14.56 -14.12
C THR A 154 -4.71 14.27 -12.65
N HIS A 155 -3.75 13.71 -11.89
CA HIS A 155 -4.02 13.19 -10.54
C HIS A 155 -3.50 14.07 -9.41
N ASN A 156 -2.47 14.88 -9.66
CA ASN A 156 -1.91 15.82 -8.68
C ASN A 156 -2.23 17.28 -8.96
N GLY A 157 -2.73 17.59 -10.16
CA GLY A 157 -2.96 18.95 -10.62
C GLY A 157 -1.72 19.59 -11.23
N ALA A 158 -1.89 20.80 -11.78
CA ALA A 158 -0.86 21.54 -12.50
C ALA A 158 -0.31 22.76 -11.70
N THR A 159 -0.53 22.82 -10.40
CA THR A 159 -0.07 23.94 -9.56
C THR A 159 1.33 23.64 -9.04
N GLU A 160 2.25 24.57 -9.28
CA GLU A 160 3.62 24.56 -8.76
C GLU A 160 3.75 25.55 -7.59
N GLU A 161 4.08 25.06 -6.40
CA GLU A 161 4.52 25.90 -5.27
C GLU A 161 6.04 25.88 -5.17
N LYS A 162 6.68 27.03 -5.34
CA LYS A 162 8.11 27.18 -5.06
C LYS A 162 8.31 27.59 -3.61
N LYS A 163 8.86 26.69 -2.81
CA LYS A 163 9.36 27.02 -1.45
C LYS A 163 10.87 27.23 -1.50
N VAL A 164 11.30 28.42 -1.16
CA VAL A 164 12.73 28.67 -0.92
C VAL A 164 13.06 28.11 0.46
N VAL A 165 13.84 27.03 0.50
CA VAL A 165 14.33 26.46 1.75
C VAL A 165 15.75 27.00 1.98
N LYS A 166 15.96 27.71 3.07
CA LYS A 166 17.30 28.13 3.49
C LYS A 166 18.08 26.92 3.99
N ASP A 167 19.08 26.54 3.22
CA ASP A 167 20.04 25.53 3.61
C ASP A 167 21.25 26.23 4.25
N SER A 168 21.53 25.92 5.51
CA SER A 168 22.66 26.51 6.25
C SER A 168 24.04 26.15 5.69
N VAL A 169 24.11 25.14 4.82
CA VAL A 169 25.36 24.66 4.20
C VAL A 169 25.55 25.21 2.78
N ASN A 170 24.48 25.24 1.98
CA ASN A 170 24.55 25.54 0.54
C ASN A 170 23.81 26.82 0.12
N GLY A 171 23.24 27.56 1.07
CA GLY A 171 22.46 28.76 0.81
C GLY A 171 21.01 28.44 0.36
N ASP A 172 20.36 29.42 -0.28
CA ASP A 172 19.00 29.29 -0.78
C ASP A 172 18.95 28.39 -2.05
N ARG A 173 18.08 27.40 -2.08
CA ARG A 173 17.78 26.57 -3.24
C ARG A 173 16.35 26.74 -3.69
#